data_c36f99b2bb5ea476d2191b8eaba12293
#
_entry.id   c36f99b2bb5ea476d2191b8eaba12293
#
_cell.length_a   1.000
_cell.length_b   1.000
_cell.length_c   1.000
_cell.angle_alpha   90.00
_cell.angle_beta   90.00
_cell.angle_gamma   90.00
#
_symmetry.space_group_name_H-M   'P 1'
#
loop_
_entity.id
_entity.type
_entity.pdbx_description
1 polymer ?
#
loop_
_entity_poly.entity_id
_entity_poly.type
_entity_poly.pdbx_seq_one_letter_code
_entity_poly.pdbx_strand_id
1 'polypeptide(L)'
;MSHKDDWPKKLNTSRLLRMQSANGARYRYLAAVAPVIDGDKQIGRLYMFKNMQFYYHAAYKTLFMLLCMALILYFAACYFGYWLAERNIRPISNMYAKQQQFTADASHEMRTPLAVMKLAVQGLQEDEDSRLSDFAKESVNMLQSESERLSRLTENLMTLARSDEDILPVYTAQVDITALCKKVASQMSLLTAEKKLQLKQEIQDNLVMQGDEIALSRLLIILLDNAMKYSPEQTQITLRAAKVKTHLVLEVRDEGFGISDEDKQKIFDRFFRVDKARSRSHGGLGLGLSLALAIVRQHGGSIKVLDNKPRGTVMYVKLPTAAK
;
A
#
# COMPACT_ATOMS: atom_id res chain seq x y z
N MET A 1 -3.31 67.35 -36.00
CA MET A 1 -2.61 68.57 -35.54
C MET A 1 -2.70 68.61 -34.01
N SER A 2 -1.55 68.55 -33.32
CA SER A 2 -1.52 68.81 -31.85
C SER A 2 -1.69 70.28 -31.68
N HIS A 3 -2.66 70.73 -30.84
CA HIS A 3 -2.74 72.15 -30.46
C HIS A 3 -1.44 72.55 -29.75
N LYS A 4 -0.80 73.66 -30.16
CA LYS A 4 0.44 74.19 -29.49
C LYS A 4 0.21 74.44 -27.97
N ASP A 5 -1.02 74.53 -27.53
CA ASP A 5 -1.39 74.70 -26.13
C ASP A 5 -1.07 73.49 -25.22
N ASP A 6 -0.86 72.33 -25.79
CA ASP A 6 -0.47 71.13 -25.05
C ASP A 6 1.02 71.00 -24.83
N TRP A 7 1.85 71.87 -25.40
CA TRP A 7 3.28 71.83 -25.26
C TRP A 7 3.77 72.29 -23.89
N PRO A 8 4.87 71.75 -23.36
CA PRO A 8 5.37 72.18 -22.07
C PRO A 8 5.69 73.67 -22.11
N LYS A 9 5.02 74.40 -21.20
CA LYS A 9 5.19 75.89 -21.12
C LYS A 9 6.24 76.32 -20.14
N LYS A 10 6.55 75.46 -19.14
CA LYS A 10 7.60 75.75 -18.13
C LYS A 10 8.96 75.24 -18.64
N LEU A 11 10.00 76.05 -18.47
CA LEU A 11 11.39 75.66 -18.77
C LEU A 11 11.84 74.47 -17.95
N ASN A 12 12.64 73.61 -18.50
CA ASN A 12 13.16 72.38 -17.92
C ASN A 12 12.09 71.36 -17.47
N THR A 13 10.93 71.36 -18.15
CA THR A 13 9.89 70.41 -17.93
C THR A 13 9.71 69.50 -19.16
N SER A 14 9.27 68.28 -18.91
CA SER A 14 8.90 67.33 -19.96
C SER A 14 7.44 66.92 -19.79
N ARG A 15 6.74 66.73 -20.93
CA ARG A 15 5.36 66.31 -20.96
C ARG A 15 5.15 65.25 -22.06
N LEU A 16 4.39 64.21 -21.72
CA LEU A 16 3.97 63.21 -22.72
C LEU A 16 2.82 63.75 -23.58
N LEU A 17 3.07 63.83 -24.89
CA LEU A 17 2.08 64.30 -25.85
C LEU A 17 1.57 63.12 -26.71
N ARG A 18 0.26 63.14 -26.97
CA ARG A 18 -0.37 62.23 -27.95
C ARG A 18 -0.61 63.04 -29.26
N MET A 19 0.09 62.68 -30.29
CA MET A 19 -0.06 63.34 -31.60
C MET A 19 -0.69 62.39 -32.59
N GLN A 20 -1.61 62.91 -33.40
CA GLN A 20 -2.20 62.13 -34.52
C GLN A 20 -1.56 62.63 -35.84
N SER A 21 -1.05 61.69 -36.60
CA SER A 21 -0.53 61.96 -37.93
C SER A 21 -1.65 62.22 -38.92
N ALA A 22 -1.34 62.84 -40.08
CA ALA A 22 -2.30 63.08 -41.14
C ALA A 22 -3.01 61.82 -41.68
N ASN A 23 -2.36 60.67 -41.53
CA ASN A 23 -2.93 59.33 -41.86
C ASN A 23 -3.75 58.70 -40.74
N GLY A 24 -4.11 59.42 -39.68
CA GLY A 24 -4.88 58.92 -38.57
C GLY A 24 -4.10 58.14 -37.49
N ALA A 25 -2.83 57.83 -37.71
CA ALA A 25 -2.00 57.10 -36.77
C ALA A 25 -1.68 57.94 -35.53
N ARG A 26 -1.82 57.35 -34.33
CA ARG A 26 -1.58 58.00 -33.04
C ARG A 26 -0.18 57.65 -32.55
N TYR A 27 0.63 58.68 -32.29
CA TYR A 27 1.99 58.55 -31.80
C TYR A 27 2.09 59.19 -30.40
N ARG A 28 3.00 58.67 -29.59
CA ARG A 28 3.32 59.21 -28.27
C ARG A 28 4.72 59.81 -28.33
N TYR A 29 4.80 61.10 -28.03
CA TYR A 29 6.07 61.84 -27.98
C TYR A 29 6.31 62.40 -26.58
N LEU A 30 7.53 62.28 -26.08
CA LEU A 30 8.00 63.04 -24.94
C LEU A 30 8.50 64.38 -25.47
N ALA A 31 7.81 65.47 -25.09
CA ALA A 31 8.27 66.84 -25.43
C ALA A 31 8.96 67.43 -24.20
N ALA A 32 10.13 67.99 -24.41
CA ALA A 32 10.87 68.72 -23.42
C ALA A 32 11.18 70.12 -23.96
N VAL A 33 11.26 71.10 -23.05
CA VAL A 33 11.61 72.45 -23.41
C VAL A 33 12.85 72.91 -22.60
N ALA A 34 13.85 73.46 -23.25
CA ALA A 34 15.04 74.00 -22.66
C ALA A 34 15.19 75.49 -23.06
N PRO A 35 15.73 76.36 -22.24
CA PRO A 35 16.05 77.75 -22.62
C PRO A 35 17.25 77.78 -23.55
N VAL A 36 17.24 78.63 -24.55
CA VAL A 36 18.41 78.99 -25.34
C VAL A 36 18.95 80.27 -24.76
N ILE A 37 20.18 80.26 -24.29
CA ILE A 37 20.81 81.38 -23.55
C ILE A 37 22.01 81.81 -24.38
N ASP A 38 22.18 83.11 -24.59
CA ASP A 38 23.37 83.77 -25.14
C ASP A 38 23.85 84.78 -24.12
N GLY A 39 25.03 84.51 -23.57
CA GLY A 39 25.54 85.26 -22.40
C GLY A 39 24.55 85.11 -21.22
N ASP A 40 24.07 86.26 -20.73
CA ASP A 40 23.16 86.34 -19.57
C ASP A 40 21.68 86.49 -19.99
N LYS A 41 21.39 86.50 -21.29
CA LYS A 41 20.01 86.73 -21.83
C LYS A 41 19.42 85.47 -22.45
N GLN A 42 18.21 85.10 -22.03
CA GLN A 42 17.43 84.10 -22.70
C GLN A 42 16.92 84.63 -24.05
N ILE A 43 17.43 84.05 -25.17
CA ILE A 43 17.06 84.47 -26.53
C ILE A 43 15.94 83.63 -27.17
N GLY A 44 15.68 82.44 -26.57
CA GLY A 44 14.68 81.56 -27.15
C GLY A 44 14.30 80.37 -26.29
N ARG A 45 13.51 79.44 -26.87
CA ARG A 45 13.17 78.15 -26.28
C ARG A 45 13.39 77.05 -27.31
N LEU A 46 14.11 76.01 -26.91
CA LEU A 46 14.34 74.81 -27.73
C LEU A 46 13.34 73.74 -27.32
N TYR A 47 12.55 73.26 -28.25
CA TYR A 47 11.61 72.14 -28.07
C TYR A 47 12.24 70.87 -28.67
N MET A 48 12.37 69.82 -27.83
CA MET A 48 12.86 68.51 -28.24
C MET A 48 11.73 67.51 -28.15
N PHE A 49 11.57 66.70 -29.18
CA PHE A 49 10.53 65.67 -29.22
C PHE A 49 11.21 64.28 -29.43
N LYS A 50 10.93 63.35 -28.48
CA LYS A 50 11.41 61.98 -28.57
C LYS A 50 10.22 61.05 -28.81
N ASN A 51 10.28 60.23 -29.87
CA ASN A 51 9.25 59.25 -30.13
C ASN A 51 9.33 58.11 -29.06
N MET A 52 8.25 57.91 -28.34
CA MET A 52 8.16 56.91 -27.26
C MET A 52 7.48 55.61 -27.72
N GLN A 53 7.04 55.55 -28.98
CA GLN A 53 6.29 54.41 -29.52
C GLN A 53 7.04 53.08 -29.36
N PHE A 54 8.35 53.10 -29.69
CA PHE A 54 9.19 51.92 -29.58
C PHE A 54 9.26 51.39 -28.11
N TYR A 55 9.41 52.27 -27.15
CA TYR A 55 9.51 51.92 -25.73
C TYR A 55 8.18 51.33 -25.23
N TYR A 56 7.02 51.84 -25.64
CA TYR A 56 5.74 51.31 -25.29
C TYR A 56 5.52 49.93 -25.92
N HIS A 57 5.89 49.72 -27.20
CA HIS A 57 5.76 48.40 -27.82
C HIS A 57 6.68 47.38 -27.17
N ALA A 58 7.91 47.77 -26.81
CA ALA A 58 8.86 46.91 -26.11
C ALA A 58 8.26 46.51 -24.70
N ALA A 59 7.79 47.53 -23.95
CA ALA A 59 7.20 47.28 -22.63
C ALA A 59 5.95 46.36 -22.69
N TYR A 60 5.04 46.56 -23.64
CA TYR A 60 3.88 45.68 -23.84
C TYR A 60 4.27 44.26 -24.23
N LYS A 61 5.28 44.11 -25.11
CA LYS A 61 5.79 42.79 -25.52
C LYS A 61 6.40 42.06 -24.33
N THR A 62 7.22 42.76 -23.53
CA THR A 62 7.82 42.19 -22.32
C THR A 62 6.77 41.81 -21.29
N LEU A 63 5.78 42.67 -21.03
CA LEU A 63 4.68 42.38 -20.12
C LEU A 63 3.87 41.16 -20.58
N PHE A 64 3.57 41.08 -21.86
CA PHE A 64 2.85 39.91 -22.42
C PHE A 64 3.64 38.61 -22.27
N MET A 65 4.98 38.64 -22.54
CA MET A 65 5.83 37.48 -22.32
C MET A 65 5.86 37.04 -20.85
N LEU A 66 5.94 37.99 -19.92
CA LEU A 66 5.92 37.70 -18.47
C LEU A 66 4.59 37.09 -18.05
N LEU A 67 3.45 37.59 -18.57
CA LEU A 67 2.13 37.02 -18.28
C LEU A 67 2.00 35.60 -18.82
N CYS A 68 2.46 35.34 -20.06
CA CYS A 68 2.46 34.00 -20.61
C CYS A 68 3.32 33.04 -19.78
N MET A 69 4.53 33.48 -19.39
CA MET A 69 5.42 32.67 -18.54
C MET A 69 4.79 32.40 -17.17
N ALA A 70 4.18 33.39 -16.54
CA ALA A 70 3.48 33.23 -15.25
C ALA A 70 2.31 32.22 -15.37
N LEU A 71 1.58 32.25 -16.47
CA LEU A 71 0.47 31.33 -16.75
C LEU A 71 0.98 29.89 -16.90
N ILE A 72 2.07 29.71 -17.65
CA ILE A 72 2.70 28.38 -17.82
C ILE A 72 3.18 27.82 -16.47
N LEU A 73 3.85 28.64 -15.67
CA LEU A 73 4.32 28.25 -14.34
C LEU A 73 3.16 27.91 -13.40
N TYR A 74 2.07 28.68 -13.47
CA TYR A 74 0.84 28.40 -12.71
C TYR A 74 0.26 27.01 -13.04
N PHE A 75 0.07 26.72 -14.33
CA PHE A 75 -0.44 25.41 -14.75
C PHE A 75 0.52 24.27 -14.42
N ALA A 76 1.83 24.48 -14.56
CA ALA A 76 2.84 23.50 -14.17
C ALA A 76 2.79 23.22 -12.66
N ALA A 77 2.66 24.23 -11.82
CA ALA A 77 2.53 24.09 -10.38
C ALA A 77 1.23 23.35 -9.98
N CYS A 78 0.10 23.69 -10.61
CA CYS A 78 -1.16 22.99 -10.40
C CYS A 78 -1.08 21.50 -10.79
N TYR A 79 -0.48 21.21 -11.95
CA TYR A 79 -0.29 19.82 -12.39
C TYR A 79 0.63 19.04 -11.46
N PHE A 80 1.73 19.64 -11.04
CA PHE A 80 2.66 19.01 -10.09
C PHE A 80 2.03 18.78 -8.72
N GLY A 81 1.27 19.76 -8.22
CA GLY A 81 0.50 19.63 -6.96
C GLY A 81 -0.54 18.50 -7.03
N TYR A 82 -1.30 18.43 -8.14
CA TYR A 82 -2.25 17.34 -8.36
C TYR A 82 -1.55 15.98 -8.42
N TRP A 83 -0.47 15.86 -9.19
CA TRP A 83 0.32 14.62 -9.31
C TRP A 83 0.90 14.17 -7.96
N LEU A 84 1.44 15.11 -7.17
CA LEU A 84 1.99 14.84 -5.84
C LEU A 84 0.90 14.39 -4.86
N ALA A 85 -0.25 15.05 -4.89
CA ALA A 85 -1.40 14.70 -4.05
C ALA A 85 -1.91 13.28 -4.39
N GLU A 86 -2.07 12.97 -5.66
CA GLU A 86 -2.52 11.65 -6.09
C GLU A 86 -1.53 10.55 -5.68
N ARG A 87 -0.24 10.80 -5.83
CA ARG A 87 0.81 9.83 -5.51
C ARG A 87 0.97 9.56 -4.02
N ASN A 88 0.75 10.57 -3.16
CA ASN A 88 0.98 10.45 -1.71
C ASN A 88 -0.32 10.22 -0.93
N ILE A 89 -1.43 10.85 -1.30
CA ILE A 89 -2.68 10.77 -0.51
C ILE A 89 -3.42 9.47 -0.77
N ARG A 90 -3.48 8.98 -2.01
CA ARG A 90 -4.16 7.70 -2.31
C ARG A 90 -3.61 6.50 -1.53
N PRO A 91 -2.29 6.27 -1.44
CA PRO A 91 -1.76 5.18 -0.62
C PRO A 91 -2.14 5.31 0.85
N ILE A 92 -2.06 6.51 1.42
CA ILE A 92 -2.41 6.78 2.83
C ILE A 92 -3.89 6.50 3.07
N SER A 93 -4.77 6.98 2.20
CA SER A 93 -6.22 6.73 2.30
C SER A 93 -6.54 5.24 2.21
N ASN A 94 -5.88 4.51 1.32
CA ASN A 94 -6.06 3.06 1.19
C ASN A 94 -5.53 2.31 2.41
N MET A 95 -4.41 2.73 2.99
CA MET A 95 -3.91 2.17 4.24
C MET A 95 -4.88 2.41 5.39
N TYR A 96 -5.41 3.62 5.53
CA TYR A 96 -6.39 3.96 6.56
C TYR A 96 -7.68 3.16 6.41
N ALA A 97 -8.21 3.02 5.20
CA ALA A 97 -9.39 2.20 4.92
C ALA A 97 -9.15 0.73 5.27
N LYS A 98 -7.99 0.17 4.92
CA LYS A 98 -7.60 -1.21 5.28
C LYS A 98 -7.44 -1.39 6.79
N GLN A 99 -6.87 -0.42 7.49
CA GLN A 99 -6.74 -0.44 8.96
C GLN A 99 -8.11 -0.39 9.64
N GLN A 100 -9.01 0.45 9.16
CA GLN A 100 -10.37 0.55 9.68
C GLN A 100 -11.16 -0.75 9.46
N GLN A 101 -11.07 -1.32 8.26
CA GLN A 101 -11.67 -2.62 7.96
C GLN A 101 -11.07 -3.71 8.85
N PHE A 102 -9.76 -3.77 9.00
CA PHE A 102 -9.08 -4.71 9.90
C PHE A 102 -9.60 -4.62 11.35
N THR A 103 -9.76 -3.40 11.88
CA THR A 103 -10.28 -3.21 13.25
C THR A 103 -11.74 -3.66 13.38
N ALA A 104 -12.56 -3.39 12.36
CA ALA A 104 -13.95 -3.82 12.32
C ALA A 104 -14.05 -5.35 12.25
N ASP A 105 -13.32 -5.98 11.35
CA ASP A 105 -13.33 -7.44 11.15
C ASP A 105 -12.79 -8.16 12.40
N ALA A 106 -11.70 -7.66 13.00
CA ALA A 106 -11.18 -8.17 14.27
C ALA A 106 -12.21 -8.10 15.40
N SER A 107 -12.95 -6.98 15.50
CA SER A 107 -13.99 -6.80 16.51
C SER A 107 -15.15 -7.78 16.32
N HIS A 108 -15.55 -8.04 15.07
CA HIS A 108 -16.57 -9.03 14.76
C HIS A 108 -16.12 -10.46 15.08
N GLU A 109 -14.88 -10.82 14.71
CA GLU A 109 -14.32 -12.16 14.97
C GLU A 109 -14.04 -12.42 16.46
N MET A 110 -13.84 -11.38 17.27
CA MET A 110 -13.75 -11.49 18.73
C MET A 110 -15.11 -11.60 19.40
N ARG A 111 -16.16 -10.97 18.88
CA ARG A 111 -17.49 -10.97 19.51
C ARG A 111 -18.12 -12.35 19.52
N THR A 112 -17.95 -13.14 18.46
CA THR A 112 -18.55 -14.49 18.33
C THR A 112 -18.07 -15.45 19.41
N PRO A 113 -16.75 -15.69 19.61
CA PRO A 113 -16.26 -16.57 20.67
C PRO A 113 -16.58 -16.06 22.07
N LEU A 114 -16.57 -14.74 22.29
CA LEU A 114 -17.01 -14.15 23.55
C LEU A 114 -18.48 -14.44 23.85
N ALA A 115 -19.36 -14.39 22.85
CA ALA A 115 -20.77 -14.73 23.02
C ALA A 115 -20.96 -16.20 23.37
N VAL A 116 -20.22 -17.12 22.69
CA VAL A 116 -20.24 -18.56 22.98
C VAL A 116 -19.76 -18.85 24.38
N MET A 117 -18.64 -18.24 24.83
CA MET A 117 -18.14 -18.37 26.19
C MET A 117 -19.14 -17.87 27.21
N LYS A 118 -19.80 -16.72 26.95
CA LYS A 118 -20.83 -16.19 27.86
C LYS A 118 -22.02 -17.14 28.00
N LEU A 119 -22.48 -17.73 26.88
CA LEU A 119 -23.57 -18.72 26.91
C LEU A 119 -23.17 -19.98 27.67
N ALA A 120 -21.94 -20.49 27.47
CA ALA A 120 -21.46 -21.65 28.19
C ALA A 120 -21.33 -21.40 29.71
N VAL A 121 -20.87 -20.20 30.12
CA VAL A 121 -20.85 -19.80 31.54
C VAL A 121 -22.24 -19.70 32.12
N GLN A 122 -23.21 -19.11 31.40
CA GLN A 122 -24.61 -19.04 31.84
C GLN A 122 -25.21 -20.43 32.05
N GLY A 123 -24.99 -21.34 31.08
CA GLY A 123 -25.45 -22.73 31.23
C GLY A 123 -24.84 -23.46 32.43
N LEU A 124 -23.56 -23.21 32.73
CA LEU A 124 -22.92 -23.75 33.94
C LEU A 124 -23.47 -23.17 35.26
N GLN A 125 -23.94 -21.93 35.23
CA GLN A 125 -24.57 -21.28 36.40
C GLN A 125 -25.97 -21.77 36.67
N GLU A 126 -26.68 -22.22 35.62
CA GLU A 126 -28.05 -22.75 35.72
C GLU A 126 -28.09 -24.25 36.10
N ASP A 127 -26.93 -24.93 36.05
CA ASP A 127 -26.81 -26.37 36.44
C ASP A 127 -26.71 -26.50 37.96
N GLU A 128 -27.85 -26.80 38.62
CA GLU A 128 -27.96 -26.92 40.10
C GLU A 128 -27.33 -28.20 40.64
N ASP A 129 -26.89 -29.15 39.81
CA ASP A 129 -26.38 -30.43 40.25
C ASP A 129 -24.86 -30.37 40.50
N SER A 130 -24.42 -30.57 41.75
CA SER A 130 -23.04 -30.47 42.20
C SER A 130 -22.06 -31.55 41.68
N ARG A 131 -22.53 -32.45 40.82
CA ARG A 131 -21.74 -33.37 40.00
C ARG A 131 -21.71 -32.81 38.58
N LEU A 132 -20.51 -32.54 38.06
CA LEU A 132 -20.30 -32.14 36.68
C LEU A 132 -21.16 -33.03 35.73
N SER A 133 -22.33 -32.55 35.37
CA SER A 133 -23.16 -33.20 34.40
C SER A 133 -22.43 -33.28 33.03
N ASP A 134 -22.87 -34.17 32.18
CA ASP A 134 -22.23 -34.23 30.83
C ASP A 134 -22.40 -32.91 30.08
N PHE A 135 -23.47 -32.16 30.35
CA PHE A 135 -23.67 -30.78 29.86
C PHE A 135 -22.57 -29.81 30.41
N ALA A 136 -22.24 -29.91 31.72
CA ALA A 136 -21.17 -29.05 32.30
C ALA A 136 -19.80 -29.38 31.71
N LYS A 137 -19.50 -30.65 31.46
CA LYS A 137 -18.23 -31.06 30.77
C LYS A 137 -18.21 -30.55 29.34
N GLU A 138 -19.30 -30.64 28.59
CA GLU A 138 -19.40 -30.12 27.23
C GLU A 138 -19.23 -28.59 27.21
N SER A 139 -19.84 -27.88 28.15
CA SER A 139 -19.72 -26.44 28.32
C SER A 139 -18.27 -26.02 28.63
N VAL A 140 -17.56 -26.74 29.53
CA VAL A 140 -16.13 -26.49 29.83
C VAL A 140 -15.27 -26.73 28.59
N ASN A 141 -15.49 -27.81 27.84
CA ASN A 141 -14.74 -28.10 26.61
C ASN A 141 -14.97 -27.00 25.54
N MET A 142 -16.20 -26.50 25.42
CA MET A 142 -16.55 -25.40 24.53
C MET A 142 -15.83 -24.10 24.94
N LEU A 143 -15.84 -23.76 26.23
CA LEU A 143 -15.10 -22.61 26.77
C LEU A 143 -13.61 -22.70 26.48
N GLN A 144 -13.01 -23.86 26.70
CA GLN A 144 -11.59 -24.10 26.44
C GLN A 144 -11.25 -23.91 24.96
N SER A 145 -12.05 -24.51 24.07
CA SER A 145 -11.83 -24.41 22.63
C SER A 145 -11.96 -22.98 22.11
N GLU A 146 -12.93 -22.20 22.61
CA GLU A 146 -13.09 -20.79 22.22
C GLU A 146 -12.01 -19.88 22.82
N SER A 147 -11.53 -20.18 24.04
CA SER A 147 -10.38 -19.49 24.64
C SER A 147 -9.10 -19.68 23.81
N GLU A 148 -8.84 -20.92 23.37
CA GLU A 148 -7.71 -21.23 22.50
C GLU A 148 -7.83 -20.57 21.13
N ARG A 149 -9.07 -20.49 20.61
CA ARG A 149 -9.36 -19.78 19.36
C ARG A 149 -9.07 -18.28 19.47
N LEU A 150 -9.50 -17.64 20.56
CA LEU A 150 -9.22 -16.23 20.84
C LEU A 150 -7.73 -15.97 21.02
N SER A 151 -7.03 -16.83 21.74
CA SER A 151 -5.57 -16.70 21.93
C SER A 151 -4.84 -16.74 20.59
N ARG A 152 -5.18 -17.68 19.71
CA ARG A 152 -4.64 -17.75 18.33
C ARG A 152 -4.99 -16.54 17.50
N LEU A 153 -6.22 -16.01 17.60
CA LEU A 153 -6.62 -14.79 16.92
C LEU A 153 -5.77 -13.59 17.36
N THR A 154 -5.66 -13.39 18.69
CA THR A 154 -4.88 -12.28 19.27
C THR A 154 -3.41 -12.33 18.84
N GLU A 155 -2.81 -13.51 18.89
CA GLU A 155 -1.41 -13.71 18.47
C GLU A 155 -1.19 -13.44 16.98
N ASN A 156 -2.13 -13.88 16.12
CA ASN A 156 -2.10 -13.59 14.70
C ASN A 156 -2.22 -12.08 14.42
N LEU A 157 -3.14 -11.40 15.11
CA LEU A 157 -3.35 -9.96 15.01
C LEU A 157 -2.11 -9.18 15.45
N MET A 158 -1.48 -9.55 16.57
CA MET A 158 -0.25 -8.93 17.04
C MET A 158 0.91 -9.11 16.05
N THR A 159 1.06 -10.31 15.48
CA THR A 159 2.11 -10.59 14.49
C THR A 159 1.90 -9.77 13.22
N LEU A 160 0.65 -9.64 12.76
CA LEU A 160 0.31 -8.81 11.60
C LEU A 160 0.50 -7.32 11.88
N ALA A 161 0.14 -6.83 13.07
CA ALA A 161 0.36 -5.43 13.45
C ALA A 161 1.84 -5.07 13.47
N ARG A 162 2.68 -5.92 14.06
CA ARG A 162 4.15 -5.73 14.08
C ARG A 162 4.77 -5.80 12.69
N SER A 163 4.23 -6.62 11.79
CA SER A 163 4.72 -6.73 10.40
C SER A 163 4.42 -5.48 9.56
N ASP A 164 3.39 -4.70 9.91
CA ASP A 164 3.06 -3.45 9.20
C ASP A 164 4.00 -2.29 9.57
N GLU A 165 4.63 -2.37 10.72
CA GLU A 165 5.51 -1.30 11.24
C GLU A 165 6.97 -1.43 10.79
N ASP A 166 7.33 -2.42 9.97
CA ASP A 166 8.74 -2.76 9.59
C ASP A 166 9.69 -2.91 10.82
N ILE A 167 9.15 -3.05 12.04
CA ILE A 167 9.88 -2.95 13.33
C ILE A 167 10.33 -4.33 13.84
N LEU A 168 10.02 -5.42 13.14
CA LEU A 168 10.47 -6.72 13.62
C LEU A 168 11.98 -6.88 13.39
N PRO A 169 12.81 -6.88 14.45
CA PRO A 169 14.16 -7.37 14.32
C PRO A 169 14.06 -8.83 13.88
N VAL A 170 14.50 -9.11 12.66
CA VAL A 170 14.64 -10.50 12.23
C VAL A 170 15.80 -11.06 13.03
N TYR A 171 15.50 -11.83 14.08
CA TYR A 171 16.52 -12.68 14.69
C TYR A 171 16.91 -13.73 13.66
N THR A 172 17.85 -13.40 12.80
CA THR A 172 18.33 -14.31 11.77
C THR A 172 19.40 -15.23 12.37
N ALA A 173 19.02 -16.45 12.58
CA ALA A 173 19.95 -17.55 12.83
C ALA A 173 20.11 -18.40 11.55
N GLN A 174 21.15 -19.20 11.52
CA GLN A 174 21.26 -20.23 10.51
C GLN A 174 20.25 -21.35 10.79
N VAL A 175 19.28 -21.54 9.90
CA VAL A 175 18.20 -22.52 10.03
C VAL A 175 18.42 -23.68 9.09
N ASP A 176 18.40 -24.90 9.61
CA ASP A 176 18.36 -26.15 8.82
C ASP A 176 16.92 -26.37 8.33
N ILE A 177 16.67 -25.97 7.09
CA ILE A 177 15.35 -26.09 6.45
C ILE A 177 14.97 -27.54 6.17
N THR A 178 15.97 -28.41 5.90
CA THR A 178 15.73 -29.85 5.73
C THR A 178 15.15 -30.47 7.00
N ALA A 179 15.80 -30.21 8.13
CA ALA A 179 15.34 -30.69 9.43
C ALA A 179 13.97 -30.07 9.80
N LEU A 180 13.80 -28.77 9.58
CA LEU A 180 12.55 -28.07 9.85
C LEU A 180 11.37 -28.62 9.05
N CYS A 181 11.55 -28.81 7.73
CA CYS A 181 10.52 -29.37 6.86
C CYS A 181 10.14 -30.81 7.28
N LYS A 182 11.12 -31.66 7.57
CA LYS A 182 10.88 -33.03 8.03
C LYS A 182 10.15 -33.05 9.38
N LYS A 183 10.51 -32.17 10.33
CA LYS A 183 9.86 -32.01 11.64
C LYS A 183 8.40 -31.61 11.49
N VAL A 184 8.12 -30.55 10.71
CA VAL A 184 6.76 -30.07 10.48
C VAL A 184 5.92 -31.11 9.75
N ALA A 185 6.47 -31.76 8.71
CA ALA A 185 5.78 -32.82 7.98
C ALA A 185 5.41 -33.99 8.89
N SER A 186 6.30 -34.40 9.80
CA SER A 186 6.03 -35.45 10.78
C SER A 186 4.88 -35.06 11.74
N GLN A 187 4.87 -33.83 12.23
CA GLN A 187 3.78 -33.33 13.08
C GLN A 187 2.43 -33.30 12.35
N MET A 188 2.43 -32.91 11.07
CA MET A 188 1.21 -32.82 10.26
C MET A 188 0.74 -34.18 9.76
N SER A 189 1.62 -35.21 9.72
CA SER A 189 1.28 -36.54 9.22
C SER A 189 0.15 -37.23 9.98
N LEU A 190 0.06 -37.04 11.30
CA LEU A 190 -1.05 -37.55 12.10
C LEU A 190 -2.38 -36.92 11.70
N LEU A 191 -2.42 -35.59 11.51
CA LEU A 191 -3.61 -34.87 11.10
C LEU A 191 -4.03 -35.18 9.67
N THR A 192 -3.07 -35.41 8.78
CA THR A 192 -3.39 -35.84 7.41
C THR A 192 -3.97 -37.26 7.38
N ALA A 193 -3.46 -38.16 8.21
CA ALA A 193 -3.98 -39.53 8.32
C ALA A 193 -5.44 -39.56 8.83
N GLU A 194 -5.76 -38.76 9.85
CA GLU A 194 -7.14 -38.60 10.35
C GLU A 194 -8.12 -38.14 9.26
N LYS A 195 -7.64 -37.27 8.35
CA LYS A 195 -8.42 -36.78 7.18
C LYS A 195 -8.31 -37.69 5.95
N LYS A 196 -7.71 -38.85 6.06
CA LYS A 196 -7.46 -39.80 4.96
C LYS A 196 -6.70 -39.16 3.79
N LEU A 197 -5.80 -38.22 4.06
CA LEU A 197 -4.92 -37.56 3.09
C LEU A 197 -3.54 -38.18 3.13
N GLN A 198 -2.84 -38.18 1.99
CA GLN A 198 -1.44 -38.60 1.92
C GLN A 198 -0.50 -37.42 1.89
N LEU A 199 0.48 -37.36 2.81
CA LEU A 199 1.51 -36.33 2.80
C LEU A 199 2.81 -36.87 2.20
N LYS A 200 3.12 -36.46 0.97
CA LYS A 200 4.37 -36.75 0.27
C LYS A 200 5.42 -35.70 0.58
N GLN A 201 6.67 -36.14 0.81
CA GLN A 201 7.79 -35.23 1.07
C GLN A 201 8.81 -35.33 -0.06
N GLU A 202 9.18 -34.21 -0.68
CA GLU A 202 10.20 -34.05 -1.68
C GLU A 202 11.22 -32.99 -1.21
N ILE A 203 11.99 -33.31 -0.17
CA ILE A 203 12.86 -32.39 0.53
C ILE A 203 14.29 -32.68 0.16
N GLN A 204 14.99 -31.72 -0.43
CA GLN A 204 16.43 -31.80 -0.72
C GLN A 204 17.20 -31.76 0.60
N ASP A 205 18.27 -32.56 0.69
CA ASP A 205 19.15 -32.56 1.88
C ASP A 205 20.06 -31.32 1.92
N ASN A 206 20.52 -30.99 3.12
CA ASN A 206 21.47 -29.89 3.40
C ASN A 206 20.96 -28.50 2.94
N LEU A 207 19.66 -28.22 3.05
CA LEU A 207 19.10 -26.91 2.83
C LEU A 207 19.25 -26.03 4.07
N VAL A 208 19.99 -24.93 3.92
CA VAL A 208 20.23 -23.98 5.01
C VAL A 208 19.93 -22.57 4.53
N MET A 209 19.34 -21.73 5.38
CA MET A 209 19.16 -20.31 5.13
C MET A 209 19.31 -19.48 6.42
N GLN A 210 19.51 -18.19 6.27
CA GLN A 210 19.41 -17.24 7.39
C GLN A 210 17.94 -16.85 7.59
N GLY A 211 17.41 -17.01 8.81
CA GLY A 211 16.02 -16.71 9.10
C GLY A 211 15.59 -16.94 10.53
N ASP A 212 14.31 -16.77 10.79
CA ASP A 212 13.64 -17.08 12.05
C ASP A 212 12.99 -18.47 11.94
N GLU A 213 13.51 -19.45 12.67
CA GLU A 213 13.01 -20.84 12.64
C GLU A 213 11.54 -20.93 13.07
N ILE A 214 11.13 -20.14 14.06
CA ILE A 214 9.75 -20.16 14.57
C ILE A 214 8.80 -19.62 13.52
N ALA A 215 9.15 -18.50 12.88
CA ALA A 215 8.36 -17.91 11.81
C ALA A 215 8.28 -18.82 10.58
N LEU A 216 9.40 -19.44 10.18
CA LEU A 216 9.44 -20.37 9.04
C LEU A 216 8.66 -21.67 9.35
N SER A 217 8.71 -22.19 10.56
CA SER A 217 7.87 -23.29 11.01
C SER A 217 6.40 -22.95 10.90
N ARG A 218 6.02 -21.77 11.36
CA ARG A 218 4.65 -21.26 11.30
C ARG A 218 4.16 -21.09 9.83
N LEU A 219 5.03 -20.59 8.95
CA LEU A 219 4.75 -20.52 7.50
C LEU A 219 4.39 -21.92 6.95
N LEU A 220 5.21 -22.93 7.19
CA LEU A 220 4.98 -24.30 6.72
C LEU A 220 3.67 -24.87 7.26
N ILE A 221 3.38 -24.68 8.56
CA ILE A 221 2.15 -25.13 9.18
C ILE A 221 0.92 -24.46 8.53
N ILE A 222 0.97 -23.15 8.30
CA ILE A 222 -0.13 -22.41 7.63
C ILE A 222 -0.40 -22.97 6.23
N LEU A 223 0.65 -23.21 5.45
CA LEU A 223 0.50 -23.69 4.08
C LEU A 223 -0.03 -25.13 4.04
N LEU A 224 0.46 -26.01 4.92
CA LEU A 224 -0.01 -27.39 5.01
C LEU A 224 -1.43 -27.47 5.57
N ASP A 225 -1.77 -26.70 6.57
CA ASP A 225 -3.15 -26.63 7.13
C ASP A 225 -4.15 -26.17 6.07
N ASN A 226 -3.80 -25.17 5.25
CA ASN A 226 -4.63 -24.76 4.14
C ASN A 226 -4.79 -25.90 3.10
N ALA A 227 -3.72 -26.55 2.71
CA ALA A 227 -3.78 -27.69 1.81
C ALA A 227 -4.71 -28.80 2.34
N MET A 228 -4.61 -29.14 3.64
CA MET A 228 -5.48 -30.12 4.28
C MET A 228 -6.93 -29.71 4.38
N LYS A 229 -7.22 -28.40 4.53
CA LYS A 229 -8.60 -27.89 4.64
C LYS A 229 -9.35 -27.92 3.33
N TYR A 230 -8.66 -27.73 2.23
CA TYR A 230 -9.27 -27.59 0.91
C TYR A 230 -9.08 -28.79 0.00
N SER A 231 -8.46 -29.86 0.48
CA SER A 231 -8.29 -31.13 -0.23
C SER A 231 -9.41 -32.11 0.13
N PRO A 232 -10.03 -32.77 -0.84
CA PRO A 232 -10.92 -33.89 -0.61
C PRO A 232 -10.21 -35.06 0.06
N GLU A 233 -10.96 -35.97 0.71
CA GLU A 233 -10.41 -37.24 1.20
C GLU A 233 -9.75 -38.04 0.07
N GLN A 234 -8.77 -38.88 0.42
CA GLN A 234 -8.05 -39.76 -0.49
C GLN A 234 -7.21 -39.04 -1.57
N THR A 235 -6.86 -37.77 -1.32
CA THR A 235 -5.96 -37.00 -2.19
C THR A 235 -4.59 -36.85 -1.57
N GLN A 236 -3.63 -36.35 -2.39
CA GLN A 236 -2.25 -36.17 -2.00
C GLN A 236 -1.90 -34.70 -1.79
N ILE A 237 -1.17 -34.44 -0.72
CA ILE A 237 -0.49 -33.15 -0.46
C ILE A 237 1.02 -33.42 -0.60
N THR A 238 1.73 -32.59 -1.37
CA THR A 238 3.19 -32.70 -1.52
C THR A 238 3.87 -31.48 -0.94
N LEU A 239 4.76 -31.70 0.04
CA LEU A 239 5.68 -30.68 0.53
C LEU A 239 7.02 -30.86 -0.19
N ARG A 240 7.41 -29.85 -0.97
CA ARG A 240 8.69 -29.82 -1.66
C ARG A 240 9.55 -28.68 -1.16
N ALA A 241 10.83 -28.94 -0.91
CA ALA A 241 11.83 -27.96 -0.56
C ALA A 241 13.10 -28.21 -1.39
N ALA A 242 13.57 -27.19 -2.11
CA ALA A 242 14.77 -27.30 -2.95
C ALA A 242 15.50 -25.97 -3.07
N LYS A 243 16.82 -26.01 -3.28
CA LYS A 243 17.62 -24.83 -3.61
C LYS A 243 17.63 -24.62 -5.12
N VAL A 244 17.20 -23.44 -5.57
CA VAL A 244 17.22 -23.05 -6.97
C VAL A 244 18.08 -21.78 -7.09
N LYS A 245 19.30 -21.95 -7.62
CA LYS A 245 20.32 -20.87 -7.68
C LYS A 245 20.61 -20.31 -6.28
N THR A 246 20.32 -19.04 -6.04
CA THR A 246 20.55 -18.31 -4.78
C THR A 246 19.31 -18.24 -3.88
N HIS A 247 18.29 -19.05 -4.15
CA HIS A 247 17.03 -19.01 -3.43
C HIS A 247 16.64 -20.40 -2.96
N LEU A 248 16.02 -20.44 -1.79
CA LEU A 248 15.26 -21.57 -1.33
C LEU A 248 13.84 -21.48 -1.93
N VAL A 249 13.36 -22.57 -2.46
CA VAL A 249 11.99 -22.73 -2.97
C VAL A 249 11.27 -23.73 -2.08
N LEU A 250 10.14 -23.31 -1.50
CA LEU A 250 9.22 -24.18 -0.78
C LEU A 250 7.90 -24.23 -1.59
N GLU A 251 7.42 -25.42 -1.84
CA GLU A 251 6.15 -25.65 -2.53
C GLU A 251 5.27 -26.57 -1.68
N VAL A 252 4.03 -26.14 -1.46
CA VAL A 252 2.97 -27.01 -0.93
C VAL A 252 1.95 -27.17 -2.06
N ARG A 253 1.82 -28.39 -2.55
CA ARG A 253 0.91 -28.75 -3.64
C ARG A 253 -0.24 -29.56 -3.07
N ASP A 254 -1.44 -29.20 -3.41
CA ASP A 254 -2.67 -29.93 -3.06
C ASP A 254 -3.44 -30.33 -4.32
N GLU A 255 -4.30 -31.33 -4.19
CA GLU A 255 -5.24 -31.78 -5.21
C GLU A 255 -6.68 -31.29 -4.87
N GLY A 256 -6.77 -30.13 -4.26
CA GLY A 256 -7.99 -29.51 -3.78
C GLY A 256 -8.88 -28.90 -4.86
N PHE A 257 -9.76 -27.99 -4.44
CA PHE A 257 -10.73 -27.34 -5.33
C PHE A 257 -10.10 -26.33 -6.30
N GLY A 258 -8.84 -25.90 -6.04
CA GLY A 258 -8.18 -24.82 -6.77
C GLY A 258 -8.68 -23.43 -6.32
N ILE A 259 -8.10 -22.39 -6.91
CA ILE A 259 -8.42 -20.98 -6.61
C ILE A 259 -8.64 -20.27 -7.95
N SER A 260 -9.73 -19.52 -8.07
CA SER A 260 -10.03 -18.73 -9.26
C SER A 260 -8.95 -17.66 -9.50
N ASP A 261 -8.70 -17.29 -10.76
CA ASP A 261 -7.70 -16.26 -11.09
C ASP A 261 -8.01 -14.91 -10.44
N GLU A 262 -9.31 -14.60 -10.26
CA GLU A 262 -9.75 -13.38 -9.59
C GLU A 262 -9.42 -13.36 -8.09
N ASP A 263 -9.38 -14.53 -7.46
CA ASP A 263 -9.17 -14.67 -6.02
C ASP A 263 -7.70 -14.89 -5.67
N LYS A 264 -6.85 -15.34 -6.60
CA LYS A 264 -5.42 -15.61 -6.36
C LYS A 264 -4.65 -14.43 -5.74
N GLN A 265 -5.06 -13.20 -6.02
CA GLN A 265 -4.47 -12.02 -5.40
C GLN A 265 -5.12 -11.69 -4.05
N LYS A 266 -6.43 -11.92 -3.93
CA LYS A 266 -7.21 -11.56 -2.75
C LYS A 266 -7.04 -12.50 -1.56
N ILE A 267 -6.64 -13.77 -1.81
CA ILE A 267 -6.46 -14.75 -0.72
C ILE A 267 -5.39 -14.37 0.31
N PHE A 268 -4.52 -13.42 -0.01
CA PHE A 268 -3.54 -12.86 0.91
C PHE A 268 -4.07 -11.64 1.69
N ASP A 269 -5.27 -11.15 1.35
CA ASP A 269 -5.90 -10.08 2.13
C ASP A 269 -6.40 -10.64 3.46
N ARG A 270 -6.36 -9.81 4.51
CA ARG A 270 -6.79 -10.20 5.85
C ARG A 270 -8.29 -10.47 5.85
N PHE A 271 -8.72 -11.53 6.55
CA PHE A 271 -10.11 -11.98 6.66
C PHE A 271 -10.78 -12.37 5.33
N PHE A 272 -10.02 -12.37 4.22
CA PHE A 272 -10.56 -12.82 2.94
C PHE A 272 -10.80 -14.34 2.92
N ARG A 273 -11.94 -14.73 2.35
CA ARG A 273 -12.36 -16.13 2.22
C ARG A 273 -13.14 -16.28 0.91
N VAL A 274 -12.75 -17.24 0.07
CA VAL A 274 -13.39 -17.52 -1.23
C VAL A 274 -14.86 -17.93 -1.07
N ASP A 275 -15.18 -18.71 -0.04
CA ASP A 275 -16.55 -19.16 0.23
C ASP A 275 -16.87 -19.04 1.73
N LYS A 276 -17.66 -18.02 2.10
CA LYS A 276 -18.05 -17.74 3.48
C LYS A 276 -18.93 -18.83 4.11
N ALA A 277 -19.72 -19.53 3.31
CA ALA A 277 -20.65 -20.57 3.81
C ALA A 277 -19.89 -21.87 4.13
N ARG A 278 -19.09 -22.35 3.19
CA ARG A 278 -18.34 -23.61 3.31
C ARG A 278 -17.19 -23.50 4.32
N SER A 279 -16.65 -22.30 4.50
CA SER A 279 -15.52 -22.08 5.40
C SER A 279 -15.92 -21.98 6.88
N ARG A 280 -17.20 -21.80 7.25
CA ARG A 280 -17.64 -21.80 8.66
C ARG A 280 -17.47 -23.19 9.29
N SER A 281 -17.71 -24.25 8.54
CA SER A 281 -17.52 -25.64 9.01
C SER A 281 -16.05 -26.02 9.23
N HIS A 282 -15.09 -25.31 8.61
CA HIS A 282 -13.65 -25.61 8.71
C HIS A 282 -12.86 -24.62 9.57
N GLY A 283 -13.52 -23.71 10.30
CA GLY A 283 -12.96 -22.90 11.39
C GLY A 283 -11.84 -21.89 11.04
N GLY A 284 -11.66 -21.53 9.77
CA GLY A 284 -10.59 -20.61 9.37
C GLY A 284 -10.97 -19.12 9.50
N LEU A 285 -10.11 -18.30 10.14
CA LEU A 285 -10.33 -16.86 10.36
C LEU A 285 -9.95 -15.99 9.14
N GLY A 286 -9.41 -16.57 8.07
CA GLY A 286 -8.91 -15.79 6.92
C GLY A 286 -7.64 -14.98 7.19
N LEU A 287 -6.92 -15.30 8.27
CA LEU A 287 -5.67 -14.62 8.65
C LEU A 287 -4.42 -15.42 8.30
N GLY A 288 -4.54 -16.72 8.02
CA GLY A 288 -3.38 -17.58 7.82
C GLY A 288 -2.52 -17.17 6.63
N LEU A 289 -3.12 -16.99 5.44
CA LEU A 289 -2.36 -16.63 4.24
C LEU A 289 -1.81 -15.21 4.28
N SER A 290 -2.49 -14.26 4.91
CA SER A 290 -1.95 -12.92 5.13
C SER A 290 -0.73 -12.96 6.07
N LEU A 291 -0.75 -13.81 7.09
CA LEU A 291 0.40 -14.06 7.96
C LEU A 291 1.54 -14.77 7.22
N ALA A 292 1.24 -15.75 6.39
CA ALA A 292 2.24 -16.39 5.52
C ALA A 292 2.93 -15.37 4.61
N LEU A 293 2.18 -14.47 3.98
CA LEU A 293 2.73 -13.37 3.18
C LEU A 293 3.62 -12.44 4.01
N ALA A 294 3.21 -12.09 5.24
CA ALA A 294 3.99 -11.25 6.15
C ALA A 294 5.34 -11.92 6.51
N ILE A 295 5.33 -13.20 6.88
CA ILE A 295 6.54 -13.97 7.18
C ILE A 295 7.47 -14.03 5.98
N VAL A 296 6.93 -14.30 4.78
CA VAL A 296 7.73 -14.38 3.55
C VAL A 296 8.36 -13.03 3.21
N ARG A 297 7.62 -11.91 3.35
CA ARG A 297 8.14 -10.55 3.14
C ARG A 297 9.23 -10.19 4.14
N GLN A 298 9.04 -10.52 5.41
CA GLN A 298 10.04 -10.33 6.47
C GLN A 298 11.38 -11.00 6.15
N HIS A 299 11.34 -12.16 5.48
CA HIS A 299 12.53 -12.86 5.00
C HIS A 299 13.00 -12.42 3.60
N GLY A 300 12.51 -11.29 3.09
CA GLY A 300 12.90 -10.76 1.77
C GLY A 300 12.46 -11.64 0.59
N GLY A 301 11.47 -12.52 0.80
CA GLY A 301 10.99 -13.48 -0.18
C GLY A 301 9.73 -13.02 -0.93
N SER A 302 9.18 -13.98 -1.69
CA SER A 302 7.91 -13.83 -2.40
C SER A 302 7.10 -15.11 -2.33
N ILE A 303 5.78 -14.97 -2.25
CA ILE A 303 4.82 -16.07 -2.32
C ILE A 303 3.89 -15.88 -3.51
N LYS A 304 3.57 -16.96 -4.21
CA LYS A 304 2.67 -16.98 -5.36
C LYS A 304 1.75 -18.19 -5.29
N VAL A 305 0.59 -18.07 -5.91
CA VAL A 305 -0.36 -19.16 -6.10
C VAL A 305 -0.36 -19.59 -7.54
N LEU A 306 -0.19 -20.88 -7.79
CA LEU A 306 -0.21 -21.48 -9.10
C LEU A 306 -1.24 -22.62 -9.12
N ASP A 307 -1.73 -22.96 -10.31
CA ASP A 307 -2.62 -24.10 -10.46
C ASP A 307 -1.84 -25.42 -10.45
N ASN A 308 -2.33 -26.40 -9.71
CA ASN A 308 -1.87 -27.76 -9.79
C ASN A 308 -2.62 -28.50 -10.90
N LYS A 309 -1.93 -29.39 -11.62
CA LYS A 309 -2.54 -30.20 -12.69
C LYS A 309 -2.67 -31.65 -12.23
N PRO A 310 -3.81 -32.33 -12.50
CA PRO A 310 -4.98 -31.84 -13.26
C PRO A 310 -5.90 -30.92 -12.47
N ARG A 311 -5.77 -30.85 -11.13
CA ARG A 311 -6.63 -30.06 -10.23
C ARG A 311 -5.89 -29.73 -8.95
N GLY A 312 -6.18 -28.57 -8.32
CA GLY A 312 -5.66 -28.15 -7.02
C GLY A 312 -4.84 -26.88 -7.09
N THR A 313 -4.08 -26.64 -6.02
CA THR A 313 -3.29 -25.41 -5.83
C THR A 313 -1.82 -25.73 -5.54
N VAL A 314 -0.92 -24.87 -5.99
CA VAL A 314 0.47 -24.85 -5.57
C VAL A 314 0.77 -23.53 -4.90
N MET A 315 1.03 -23.57 -3.59
CA MET A 315 1.60 -22.45 -2.87
C MET A 315 3.11 -22.45 -3.09
N TYR A 316 3.60 -21.49 -3.88
CA TYR A 316 4.98 -21.36 -4.27
C TYR A 316 5.65 -20.23 -3.51
N VAL A 317 6.61 -20.56 -2.63
CA VAL A 317 7.36 -19.61 -1.82
C VAL A 317 8.82 -19.60 -2.27
N LYS A 318 9.36 -18.40 -2.46
CA LYS A 318 10.76 -18.18 -2.84
C LYS A 318 11.42 -17.28 -1.79
N LEU A 319 12.47 -17.78 -1.12
CA LEU A 319 13.22 -17.09 -0.08
C LEU A 319 14.69 -16.93 -0.47
N PRO A 320 15.37 -15.82 -0.19
CA PRO A 320 16.81 -15.71 -0.37
C PRO A 320 17.54 -16.61 0.63
N THR A 321 18.63 -17.27 0.21
CA THR A 321 19.42 -18.12 1.12
C THR A 321 20.36 -17.33 2.02
N ALA A 322 20.72 -16.09 1.66
CA ALA A 322 21.48 -15.15 2.48
C ALA A 322 20.59 -13.95 2.85
N ALA A 323 20.69 -13.47 4.07
CA ALA A 323 20.08 -12.19 4.45
C ALA A 323 20.75 -11.08 3.61
N LYS A 324 19.93 -10.12 3.12
CA LYS A 324 20.43 -8.90 2.50
C LYS A 324 20.93 -7.95 3.56
#